data_d91f6bb6e8200da6a4e6e0f7ac60b842
#
_entry.id   d91f6bb6e8200da6a4e6e0f7ac60b842
#
_cell.length_a   1.000
_cell.length_b   1.000
_cell.length_c   1.000
_cell.angle_alpha   90.00
_cell.angle_beta   90.00
_cell.angle_gamma   90.00
#
_symmetry.space_group_name_H-M   'P 1'
#
loop_
_entity.id
_entity.type
_entity.pdbx_description
1 polymer ?
#
loop_
_entity_poly.entity_id
_entity_poly.type
_entity_poly.pdbx_seq_one_letter_code
_entity_poly.pdbx_strand_id
1 'polypeptide(L)'
;MAGSEKDIASRFKRSQDHHEAYLRLIKWELDDELAMTEERLRNWSDKKLEANGIALFGLSAKTDGWLFGQQVVRFRRGAGRDLGSHRFRQGDIIMLSRSNPLTEKPIEAVVSNRSRGSIRVVLPEAPKGLRKGTWRIDRGANRVAFDRMRDALNSIFEEGGGAPLRELLLGLVYDPEATASLIPEMKGAKEVRVPLPSDLNESQR
;
A
#
# COMPACT_ATOMS: atom_id res chain seq x y z
N MET A 1 -9.04 -3.52 41.38
CA MET A 1 -9.82 -2.30 41.77
C MET A 1 -10.42 -1.76 40.47
N ALA A 2 -11.75 -1.70 40.38
CA ALA A 2 -12.44 -1.12 39.20
C ALA A 2 -12.11 0.38 39.16
N GLY A 3 -11.57 0.84 38.05
CA GLY A 3 -11.37 2.27 37.79
C GLY A 3 -12.70 3.01 37.91
N SER A 4 -12.68 4.26 38.41
CA SER A 4 -13.91 5.04 38.57
C SER A 4 -14.59 5.20 37.16
N GLU A 5 -15.92 5.31 37.13
CA GLU A 5 -16.67 5.56 35.88
C GLU A 5 -16.09 6.73 35.06
N LYS A 6 -15.59 7.77 35.73
CA LYS A 6 -14.93 8.92 35.11
C LYS A 6 -13.62 8.54 34.41
N ASP A 7 -12.88 7.58 34.94
CA ASP A 7 -11.63 7.11 34.33
C ASP A 7 -11.92 6.29 33.04
N ILE A 8 -12.92 5.42 33.09
CA ILE A 8 -13.38 4.65 31.94
C ILE A 8 -13.87 5.58 30.82
N ALA A 9 -14.70 6.57 31.14
CA ALA A 9 -15.20 7.54 30.16
C ALA A 9 -14.07 8.38 29.55
N SER A 10 -13.07 8.78 30.35
CA SER A 10 -11.90 9.52 29.87
C SER A 10 -11.04 8.68 28.91
N ARG A 11 -10.82 7.40 29.21
CA ARG A 11 -10.09 6.45 28.35
C ARG A 11 -10.82 6.22 27.04
N PHE A 12 -12.13 6.03 27.09
CA PHE A 12 -12.96 5.83 25.89
C PHE A 12 -12.92 7.06 24.98
N LYS A 13 -13.07 8.26 25.55
CA LYS A 13 -12.95 9.52 24.79
C LYS A 13 -11.59 9.67 24.12
N ARG A 14 -10.49 9.44 24.85
CA ARG A 14 -9.12 9.50 24.28
C ARG A 14 -8.95 8.52 23.15
N SER A 15 -9.52 7.34 23.26
CA SER A 15 -9.52 6.31 22.24
C SER A 15 -10.24 6.78 20.97
N GLN A 16 -11.42 7.36 21.11
CA GLN A 16 -12.19 7.92 19.98
C GLN A 16 -11.45 9.08 19.30
N ASP A 17 -10.94 10.02 20.09
CA ASP A 17 -10.19 11.18 19.57
C ASP A 17 -8.96 10.71 18.75
N HIS A 18 -8.27 9.68 19.20
CA HIS A 18 -7.15 9.07 18.50
C HIS A 18 -7.61 8.44 17.17
N HIS A 19 -8.66 7.62 17.19
CA HIS A 19 -9.21 6.98 16.00
C HIS A 19 -9.60 8.00 14.94
N GLU A 20 -10.39 9.00 15.31
CA GLU A 20 -10.82 10.06 14.40
C GLU A 20 -9.65 10.88 13.85
N ALA A 21 -8.64 11.16 14.67
CA ALA A 21 -7.45 11.88 14.23
C ALA A 21 -6.69 11.08 13.15
N TYR A 22 -6.47 9.78 13.37
CA TYR A 22 -5.76 8.95 12.42
C TYR A 22 -6.56 8.68 11.14
N LEU A 23 -7.89 8.51 11.22
CA LEU A 23 -8.73 8.43 10.02
C LEU A 23 -8.59 9.69 9.15
N ARG A 24 -8.57 10.88 9.78
CA ARG A 24 -8.35 12.13 9.05
C ARG A 24 -6.97 12.20 8.41
N LEU A 25 -5.92 11.79 9.14
CA LEU A 25 -4.55 11.78 8.62
C LEU A 25 -4.41 10.83 7.42
N ILE A 26 -4.94 9.61 7.52
CA ILE A 26 -4.96 8.62 6.42
C ILE A 26 -5.69 9.21 5.20
N LYS A 27 -6.82 9.88 5.41
CA LYS A 27 -7.57 10.51 4.33
C LYS A 27 -6.78 11.64 3.68
N TRP A 28 -6.18 12.54 4.44
CA TRP A 28 -5.39 13.66 3.91
C TRP A 28 -4.18 13.17 3.11
N GLU A 29 -3.46 12.16 3.60
CA GLU A 29 -2.33 11.56 2.90
C GLU A 29 -2.76 10.96 1.55
N LEU A 30 -3.91 10.25 1.51
CA LEU A 30 -4.47 9.71 0.27
C LEU A 30 -4.88 10.84 -0.68
N ASP A 31 -5.58 11.85 -0.20
CA ASP A 31 -6.05 12.99 -1.00
C ASP A 31 -4.85 13.73 -1.62
N ASP A 32 -3.76 13.90 -0.86
CA ASP A 32 -2.52 14.53 -1.34
C ASP A 32 -1.80 13.67 -2.39
N GLU A 33 -1.67 12.36 -2.17
CA GLU A 33 -1.09 11.45 -3.17
C GLU A 33 -1.89 11.44 -4.48
N LEU A 34 -3.21 11.46 -4.39
CA LEU A 34 -4.09 11.56 -5.57
C LEU A 34 -3.91 12.88 -6.31
N ALA A 35 -3.91 14.00 -5.58
CA ALA A 35 -3.71 15.34 -6.14
C ALA A 35 -2.35 15.48 -6.83
N MET A 36 -1.29 14.99 -6.20
CA MET A 36 0.06 14.97 -6.79
C MET A 36 0.12 14.10 -8.05
N THR A 37 -0.57 12.97 -8.07
CA THR A 37 -0.62 12.09 -9.23
C THR A 37 -1.36 12.77 -10.39
N GLU A 38 -2.51 13.39 -10.12
CA GLU A 38 -3.29 14.12 -11.10
C GLU A 38 -2.51 15.32 -11.65
N GLU A 39 -1.85 16.10 -10.79
CA GLU A 39 -1.02 17.23 -11.18
C GLU A 39 0.10 16.82 -12.15
N ARG A 40 0.80 15.70 -11.86
CA ARG A 40 1.83 15.16 -12.76
C ARG A 40 1.26 14.75 -14.12
N LEU A 41 0.14 14.03 -14.13
CA LEU A 41 -0.52 13.58 -15.36
C LEU A 41 -1.06 14.74 -16.20
N ARG A 42 -1.44 15.85 -15.56
CA ARG A 42 -1.96 17.06 -16.23
C ARG A 42 -0.85 17.96 -16.77
N ASN A 43 0.20 18.14 -15.99
CA ASN A 43 1.18 19.22 -16.22
C ASN A 43 2.54 18.72 -16.76
N TRP A 44 2.83 17.41 -16.68
CA TRP A 44 4.10 16.91 -17.16
C TRP A 44 3.97 16.31 -18.56
N SER A 45 4.96 16.59 -19.41
CA SER A 45 5.05 15.94 -20.72
C SER A 45 5.34 14.44 -20.58
N ASP A 46 4.96 13.65 -21.57
CA ASP A 46 5.24 12.21 -21.62
C ASP A 46 6.73 11.92 -21.44
N LYS A 47 7.60 12.73 -22.06
CA LYS A 47 9.05 12.62 -21.89
C LYS A 47 9.49 12.82 -20.44
N LYS A 48 8.89 13.79 -19.73
CA LYS A 48 9.20 14.06 -18.33
C LYS A 48 8.71 12.92 -17.41
N LEU A 49 7.51 12.41 -17.66
CA LEU A 49 6.95 11.27 -16.91
C LEU A 49 7.83 10.02 -17.08
N GLU A 50 8.26 9.74 -18.32
CA GLU A 50 9.10 8.60 -18.62
C GLU A 50 10.52 8.76 -18.06
N ALA A 51 11.13 9.93 -18.20
CA ALA A 51 12.45 10.21 -17.65
C ALA A 51 12.50 10.06 -16.11
N ASN A 52 11.38 10.36 -15.44
CA ASN A 52 11.23 10.12 -14.00
C ASN A 52 10.88 8.65 -13.65
N GLY A 53 10.67 7.80 -14.66
CA GLY A 53 10.38 6.38 -14.50
C GLY A 53 9.02 6.06 -13.89
N ILE A 54 8.07 7.01 -13.96
CA ILE A 54 6.70 6.88 -13.40
C ILE A 54 5.64 6.62 -14.48
N ALA A 55 6.04 6.64 -15.75
CA ALA A 55 5.21 6.22 -16.87
C ALA A 55 6.02 5.46 -17.93
N LEU A 56 5.34 4.64 -18.71
CA LEU A 56 5.88 3.94 -19.89
C LEU A 56 4.90 4.08 -21.04
N PHE A 57 5.41 4.35 -22.24
CA PHE A 57 4.60 4.64 -23.41
C PHE A 57 4.90 3.71 -24.59
N GLY A 58 3.97 3.64 -25.56
CA GLY A 58 4.15 2.91 -26.80
C GLY A 58 4.30 1.40 -26.62
N LEU A 59 3.61 0.84 -25.64
CA LEU A 59 3.72 -0.57 -25.30
C LEU A 59 2.73 -1.42 -26.11
N SER A 60 3.19 -2.55 -26.62
CA SER A 60 2.34 -3.63 -27.10
C SER A 60 2.01 -4.58 -25.96
N ALA A 61 0.78 -5.11 -25.96
CA ALA A 61 0.28 -5.99 -24.93
C ALA A 61 -0.08 -7.37 -25.46
N LYS A 62 0.21 -8.41 -24.69
CA LYS A 62 -0.16 -9.80 -24.97
C LYS A 62 -0.53 -10.51 -23.67
N THR A 63 -1.56 -11.34 -23.70
CA THR A 63 -1.88 -12.26 -22.60
C THR A 63 -0.70 -13.22 -22.36
N ASP A 64 -0.37 -13.47 -21.12
CA ASP A 64 0.81 -14.24 -20.70
C ASP A 64 0.46 -15.27 -19.60
N GLY A 65 -0.77 -15.78 -19.61
CA GLY A 65 -1.27 -16.79 -18.68
C GLY A 65 -2.20 -16.25 -17.61
N TRP A 66 -2.27 -16.99 -16.51
CA TRP A 66 -3.14 -16.71 -15.36
C TRP A 66 -2.35 -16.81 -14.07
N LEU A 67 -2.72 -16.03 -13.09
CA LEU A 67 -2.15 -16.04 -11.75
C LEU A 67 -3.28 -15.85 -10.74
N PHE A 68 -3.49 -16.84 -9.84
CA PHE A 68 -4.57 -16.82 -8.83
C PHE A 68 -5.95 -16.46 -9.39
N GLY A 69 -6.31 -17.04 -10.55
CA GLY A 69 -7.60 -16.77 -11.20
C GLY A 69 -7.71 -15.43 -11.91
N GLN A 70 -6.64 -14.65 -11.96
CA GLN A 70 -6.57 -13.37 -12.66
C GLN A 70 -5.72 -13.47 -13.94
N GLN A 71 -6.03 -12.63 -14.91
CA GLN A 71 -5.32 -12.60 -16.19
C GLN A 71 -3.94 -11.93 -16.02
N VAL A 72 -2.90 -12.61 -16.52
CA VAL A 72 -1.57 -11.99 -16.67
C VAL A 72 -1.45 -11.40 -18.06
N VAL A 73 -1.04 -10.13 -18.12
CA VAL A 73 -0.76 -9.42 -19.37
C VAL A 73 0.68 -8.93 -19.36
N ARG A 74 1.39 -9.20 -20.44
CA ARG A 74 2.77 -8.76 -20.65
C ARG A 74 2.79 -7.59 -21.61
N PHE A 75 3.48 -6.53 -21.18
CA PHE A 75 3.73 -5.33 -21.98
C PHE A 75 5.18 -5.26 -22.42
N ARG A 76 5.43 -4.84 -23.66
CA ARG A 76 6.76 -4.68 -24.25
C ARG A 76 6.78 -3.48 -25.18
N ARG A 77 7.96 -2.88 -25.38
CA ARG A 77 8.18 -1.96 -26.50
C ARG A 77 8.35 -2.73 -27.81
N GLY A 78 7.92 -2.10 -28.89
CA GLY A 78 8.10 -2.64 -30.23
C GLY A 78 9.58 -2.93 -30.55
N ALA A 79 9.82 -3.91 -31.44
CA ALA A 79 11.15 -4.37 -31.86
C ALA A 79 12.05 -4.88 -30.70
N GLY A 80 11.46 -5.34 -29.58
CA GLY A 80 12.23 -5.88 -28.45
C GLY A 80 13.09 -4.86 -27.70
N ARG A 81 12.83 -3.56 -27.90
CA ARG A 81 13.57 -2.50 -27.22
C ARG A 81 13.34 -2.56 -25.71
N ASP A 82 14.37 -2.16 -24.97
CA ASP A 82 14.30 -2.04 -23.53
C ASP A 82 13.21 -1.05 -23.10
N LEU A 83 12.62 -1.31 -21.94
CA LEU A 83 11.68 -0.39 -21.31
C LEU A 83 12.38 0.88 -20.78
N GLY A 84 13.70 0.87 -20.70
CA GLY A 84 14.49 1.94 -20.12
C GLY A 84 14.49 1.90 -18.59
N SER A 85 15.03 2.96 -17.99
CA SER A 85 15.01 3.09 -16.52
C SER A 85 13.61 3.48 -16.08
N HIS A 86 13.01 2.66 -15.22
CA HIS A 86 11.70 2.94 -14.63
C HIS A 86 11.65 2.51 -13.16
N ARG A 87 10.73 3.11 -12.39
CA ARG A 87 10.60 2.88 -10.95
C ARG A 87 9.54 1.84 -10.58
N PHE A 88 8.90 1.19 -11.57
CA PHE A 88 7.90 0.16 -11.30
C PHE A 88 8.55 -1.05 -10.63
N ARG A 89 7.90 -1.54 -9.57
CA ARG A 89 8.31 -2.72 -8.79
C ARG A 89 7.16 -3.73 -8.74
N GLN A 90 7.48 -4.96 -8.42
CA GLN A 90 6.47 -5.98 -8.13
C GLN A 90 5.61 -5.52 -6.96
N GLY A 91 4.29 -5.63 -7.11
CA GLY A 91 3.29 -5.17 -6.16
C GLY A 91 2.81 -3.73 -6.37
N ASP A 92 3.46 -2.94 -7.22
CA ASP A 92 2.99 -1.59 -7.53
C ASP A 92 1.63 -1.62 -8.23
N ILE A 93 0.76 -0.70 -7.83
CA ILE A 93 -0.50 -0.43 -8.52
C ILE A 93 -0.23 0.53 -9.66
N ILE A 94 -0.75 0.19 -10.82
CA ILE A 94 -0.58 0.94 -12.05
C ILE A 94 -1.91 1.20 -12.73
N MET A 95 -1.93 2.23 -13.54
CA MET A 95 -3.04 2.59 -14.43
C MET A 95 -2.65 2.25 -15.88
N LEU A 96 -3.48 1.44 -16.53
CA LEU A 96 -3.36 1.11 -17.94
C LEU A 96 -4.34 1.95 -18.75
N SER A 97 -3.86 2.65 -19.76
CA SER A 97 -4.70 3.45 -20.66
C SER A 97 -4.17 3.42 -22.10
N ARG A 98 -4.98 3.89 -23.03
CA ARG A 98 -4.59 4.06 -24.44
C ARG A 98 -4.04 5.46 -24.69
N SER A 99 -4.63 6.43 -24.01
CA SER A 99 -4.29 7.82 -24.08
C SER A 99 -4.01 8.39 -22.68
N ASN A 100 -4.44 9.60 -22.39
CA ASN A 100 -4.27 10.19 -21.08
C ASN A 100 -5.27 9.59 -20.05
N PRO A 101 -4.81 9.02 -18.93
CA PRO A 101 -5.66 8.40 -17.93
C PRO A 101 -6.61 9.39 -17.22
N LEU A 102 -6.43 10.70 -17.40
CA LEU A 102 -7.37 11.72 -16.91
C LEU A 102 -8.56 11.92 -17.86
N THR A 103 -8.44 11.55 -19.14
CA THR A 103 -9.50 11.72 -20.14
C THR A 103 -10.24 10.44 -20.48
N GLU A 104 -9.71 9.31 -20.10
CA GLU A 104 -10.36 8.01 -20.23
C GLU A 104 -10.35 7.28 -18.87
N LYS A 105 -11.25 6.33 -18.69
CA LYS A 105 -11.26 5.50 -17.48
C LYS A 105 -10.10 4.51 -17.55
N PRO A 106 -9.02 4.69 -16.78
CA PRO A 106 -7.90 3.76 -16.80
C PRO A 106 -8.30 2.43 -16.16
N ILE A 107 -7.58 1.38 -16.51
CA ILE A 107 -7.72 0.05 -15.91
C ILE A 107 -6.65 -0.06 -14.83
N GLU A 108 -7.05 -0.27 -13.60
CA GLU A 108 -6.12 -0.57 -12.52
C GLU A 108 -5.59 -1.99 -12.65
N ALA A 109 -4.29 -2.16 -12.44
CA ALA A 109 -3.61 -3.45 -12.46
C ALA A 109 -2.45 -3.46 -11.47
N VAL A 110 -1.97 -4.66 -11.13
CA VAL A 110 -0.85 -4.84 -10.22
C VAL A 110 0.34 -5.42 -10.99
N VAL A 111 1.51 -4.86 -10.79
CA VAL A 111 2.76 -5.38 -11.36
C VAL A 111 3.09 -6.72 -10.71
N SER A 112 3.07 -7.80 -11.47
CA SER A 112 3.43 -9.14 -10.99
C SER A 112 4.91 -9.46 -11.18
N ASN A 113 5.52 -8.94 -12.25
CA ASN A 113 6.93 -9.16 -12.56
C ASN A 113 7.44 -8.08 -13.52
N ARG A 114 8.74 -7.84 -13.48
CA ARG A 114 9.42 -6.94 -14.41
C ARG A 114 10.75 -7.52 -14.87
N SER A 115 11.11 -7.21 -16.09
CA SER A 115 12.42 -7.45 -16.66
C SER A 115 12.87 -6.23 -17.45
N ARG A 116 14.09 -6.23 -17.98
CA ARG A 116 14.63 -5.14 -18.78
C ARG A 116 13.74 -4.83 -20.01
N GLY A 117 13.18 -5.86 -20.66
CA GLY A 117 12.40 -5.71 -21.88
C GLY A 117 10.88 -5.89 -21.70
N SER A 118 10.37 -6.14 -20.52
CA SER A 118 8.93 -6.35 -20.30
C SER A 118 8.48 -6.09 -18.87
N ILE A 119 7.22 -5.69 -18.75
CA ILE A 119 6.51 -5.65 -17.49
C ILE A 119 5.27 -6.56 -17.60
N ARG A 120 5.05 -7.39 -16.58
CA ARG A 120 3.85 -8.23 -16.44
C ARG A 120 2.96 -7.66 -15.37
N VAL A 121 1.69 -7.61 -15.68
CA VAL A 121 0.69 -7.12 -14.74
C VAL A 121 -0.44 -8.12 -14.61
N VAL A 122 -1.11 -8.08 -13.48
CA VAL A 122 -2.28 -8.90 -13.18
C VAL A 122 -3.49 -7.99 -13.10
N LEU A 123 -4.58 -8.42 -13.73
CA LEU A 123 -5.87 -7.73 -13.74
C LEU A 123 -7.00 -8.78 -13.79
N PRO A 124 -8.21 -8.45 -13.33
CA PRO A 124 -9.31 -9.42 -13.29
C PRO A 124 -9.62 -10.02 -14.65
N GLU A 125 -9.65 -9.19 -15.70
CA GLU A 125 -9.95 -9.59 -17.06
C GLU A 125 -9.14 -8.76 -18.07
N ALA A 126 -8.65 -9.43 -19.12
CA ALA A 126 -7.96 -8.72 -20.20
C ALA A 126 -8.93 -7.80 -20.96
N PRO A 127 -8.59 -6.53 -21.17
CA PRO A 127 -9.47 -5.60 -21.87
C PRO A 127 -9.69 -6.01 -23.33
N LYS A 128 -10.90 -5.74 -23.82
CA LYS A 128 -11.25 -5.95 -25.23
C LYS A 128 -10.25 -5.22 -26.13
N GLY A 129 -9.81 -5.89 -27.19
CA GLY A 129 -8.85 -5.30 -28.12
C GLY A 129 -7.43 -5.13 -27.56
N LEU A 130 -7.04 -5.91 -26.55
CA LEU A 130 -5.74 -5.84 -25.87
C LEU A 130 -4.56 -5.69 -26.86
N ARG A 131 -4.57 -6.43 -27.96
CA ARG A 131 -3.48 -6.45 -28.96
C ARG A 131 -3.54 -5.31 -29.97
N LYS A 132 -4.63 -4.52 -30.00
CA LYS A 132 -4.79 -3.41 -30.93
C LYS A 132 -4.18 -2.15 -30.36
N GLY A 133 -3.43 -1.40 -31.21
CA GLY A 133 -2.81 -0.13 -30.82
C GLY A 133 -1.74 -0.27 -29.73
N THR A 134 -1.41 0.84 -29.12
CA THR A 134 -0.40 0.94 -28.08
C THR A 134 -1.04 1.24 -26.72
N TRP A 135 -0.30 0.91 -25.69
CA TRP A 135 -0.67 1.15 -24.29
C TRP A 135 0.32 2.10 -23.63
N ARG A 136 -0.18 2.81 -22.65
CA ARG A 136 0.66 3.47 -21.65
C ARG A 136 0.40 2.87 -20.27
N ILE A 137 1.41 2.90 -19.44
CA ILE A 137 1.37 2.50 -18.04
C ILE A 137 1.78 3.71 -17.24
N ASP A 138 0.95 4.13 -16.29
CA ASP A 138 1.24 5.18 -15.35
C ASP A 138 1.23 4.61 -13.93
N ARG A 139 2.04 5.18 -13.06
CA ARG A 139 2.02 4.82 -11.64
C ARG A 139 0.73 5.35 -11.02
N GLY A 140 -0.07 4.46 -10.45
CA GLY A 140 -1.26 4.78 -9.69
C GLY A 140 -0.98 5.11 -8.23
N ALA A 141 -1.89 5.80 -7.57
CA ALA A 141 -1.88 5.91 -6.11
C ALA A 141 -2.22 4.55 -5.48
N ASN A 142 -1.52 4.20 -4.40
CA ASN A 142 -1.71 2.91 -3.75
C ASN A 142 -2.91 2.92 -2.80
N ARG A 143 -4.12 3.08 -3.34
CA ARG A 143 -5.37 3.11 -2.56
C ARG A 143 -5.53 1.90 -1.65
N VAL A 144 -5.11 0.71 -2.10
CA VAL A 144 -5.20 -0.52 -1.30
C VAL A 144 -4.41 -0.43 0.00
N ALA A 145 -3.27 0.26 0.01
CA ALA A 145 -2.52 0.47 1.24
C ALA A 145 -3.30 1.34 2.23
N PHE A 146 -3.92 2.42 1.74
CA PHE A 146 -4.75 3.31 2.57
C PHE A 146 -6.02 2.62 3.06
N ASP A 147 -6.67 1.81 2.23
CA ASP A 147 -7.83 1.01 2.65
C ASP A 147 -7.44 0.03 3.77
N ARG A 148 -6.31 -0.66 3.63
CA ARG A 148 -5.79 -1.56 4.68
C ARG A 148 -5.43 -0.83 5.97
N MET A 149 -4.84 0.36 5.89
CA MET A 149 -4.56 1.20 7.07
C MET A 149 -5.86 1.59 7.78
N ARG A 150 -6.88 1.99 7.02
CA ARG A 150 -8.20 2.32 7.55
C ARG A 150 -8.86 1.10 8.20
N ASP A 151 -8.84 -0.03 7.51
CA ASP A 151 -9.46 -1.26 8.01
C ASP A 151 -8.74 -1.78 9.26
N ALA A 152 -7.40 -1.73 9.30
CA ALA A 152 -6.62 -2.06 10.49
C ALA A 152 -6.94 -1.13 11.67
N LEU A 153 -7.04 0.19 11.40
CA LEU A 153 -7.41 1.16 12.41
C LEU A 153 -8.82 0.90 12.94
N ASN A 154 -9.78 0.63 12.06
CA ASN A 154 -11.15 0.30 12.46
C ASN A 154 -11.20 -0.98 13.30
N SER A 155 -10.47 -2.03 12.90
CA SER A 155 -10.47 -3.31 13.61
C SER A 155 -9.94 -3.20 15.06
N ILE A 156 -9.05 -2.25 15.32
CA ILE A 156 -8.57 -1.97 16.69
C ILE A 156 -9.67 -1.35 17.56
N PHE A 157 -10.62 -0.64 16.93
CA PHE A 157 -11.69 0.08 17.62
C PHE A 157 -13.03 -0.65 17.63
N GLU A 158 -13.17 -1.75 16.90
CA GLU A 158 -14.34 -2.62 16.98
C GLU A 158 -14.45 -3.30 18.35
N GLU A 159 -15.70 -3.49 18.81
CA GLU A 159 -15.96 -4.19 20.06
C GLU A 159 -15.51 -5.66 19.97
N GLY A 160 -14.74 -6.09 20.96
CA GLY A 160 -14.40 -7.49 21.22
C GLY A 160 -12.94 -7.89 20.97
N GLY A 161 -12.38 -7.72 19.78
CA GLY A 161 -11.05 -8.29 19.44
C GLY A 161 -9.87 -7.36 19.66
N GLY A 162 -10.04 -6.08 19.41
CA GLY A 162 -8.98 -5.08 19.42
C GLY A 162 -8.79 -4.31 20.72
N ALA A 163 -9.71 -4.43 21.69
CA ALA A 163 -9.70 -3.62 22.92
C ALA A 163 -8.39 -3.72 23.72
N PRO A 164 -7.82 -4.90 23.99
CA PRO A 164 -6.56 -5.00 24.75
C PRO A 164 -5.39 -4.36 24.01
N LEU A 165 -5.30 -4.56 22.68
CA LEU A 165 -4.25 -3.96 21.85
C LEU A 165 -4.39 -2.43 21.79
N ARG A 166 -5.61 -1.94 21.65
CA ARG A 166 -5.91 -0.50 21.69
C ARG A 166 -5.46 0.14 22.99
N GLU A 167 -5.82 -0.44 24.12
CA GLU A 167 -5.46 0.07 25.43
C GLU A 167 -3.95 0.09 25.64
N LEU A 168 -3.25 -0.94 25.16
CA LEU A 168 -1.80 -1.03 25.20
C LEU A 168 -1.16 0.06 24.32
N LEU A 169 -1.58 0.20 23.06
CA LEU A 169 -1.03 1.17 22.11
C LEU A 169 -1.25 2.61 22.55
N LEU A 170 -2.37 2.89 23.21
CA LEU A 170 -2.67 4.22 23.73
C LEU A 170 -2.02 4.48 25.10
N GLY A 171 -1.28 3.52 25.65
CA GLY A 171 -0.68 3.62 26.98
C GLY A 171 -1.70 3.78 28.09
N LEU A 172 -2.94 3.31 27.88
CA LEU A 172 -4.02 3.43 28.85
C LEU A 172 -3.95 2.37 29.95
N VAL A 173 -3.38 1.21 29.62
CA VAL A 173 -3.11 0.12 30.56
C VAL A 173 -1.73 -0.44 30.25
N TYR A 174 -0.89 -0.50 31.29
CA TYR A 174 0.30 -1.33 31.26
C TYR A 174 0.00 -2.57 32.09
N ASP A 175 -0.38 -3.64 31.44
CA ASP A 175 -0.56 -4.95 32.05
C ASP A 175 0.40 -5.94 31.40
N PRO A 176 1.45 -6.37 32.12
CA PRO A 176 2.41 -7.33 31.60
C PRO A 176 1.78 -8.67 31.22
N GLU A 177 0.72 -9.11 31.95
CA GLU A 177 0.04 -10.37 31.67
C GLU A 177 -0.87 -10.26 30.41
N ALA A 178 -1.57 -9.13 30.24
CA ALA A 178 -2.32 -8.85 29.03
C ALA A 178 -1.41 -8.75 27.81
N THR A 179 -0.25 -8.10 27.95
CA THR A 179 0.77 -8.04 26.90
C THR A 179 1.28 -9.42 26.51
N ALA A 180 1.59 -10.27 27.48
CA ALA A 180 2.01 -11.65 27.25
C ALA A 180 0.90 -12.53 26.63
N SER A 181 -0.38 -12.20 26.84
CA SER A 181 -1.50 -12.92 26.22
C SER A 181 -1.71 -12.59 24.75
N LEU A 182 -1.30 -11.40 24.30
CA LEU A 182 -1.39 -10.96 22.89
C LEU A 182 -0.32 -11.62 22.01
N ILE A 183 0.75 -12.16 22.62
CA ILE A 183 1.82 -12.86 21.90
C ILE A 183 1.86 -14.30 22.45
N PRO A 184 1.08 -15.23 21.87
CA PRO A 184 0.98 -16.62 22.35
C PRO A 184 2.32 -17.32 22.48
N GLU A 185 3.29 -16.96 21.64
CA GLU A 185 4.66 -17.50 21.64
C GLU A 185 5.49 -17.08 22.85
N MET A 186 5.09 -16.02 23.55
CA MET A 186 5.76 -15.58 24.77
C MET A 186 5.29 -16.30 26.05
N LYS A 187 4.22 -17.10 25.98
CA LYS A 187 3.81 -17.95 27.11
C LYS A 187 4.88 -19.00 27.38
N GLY A 188 5.70 -18.74 28.40
CA GLY A 188 6.78 -19.62 28.82
C GLY A 188 8.18 -19.24 28.29
N ALA A 189 8.32 -18.17 27.56
CA ALA A 189 9.63 -17.62 27.28
C ALA A 189 10.27 -17.11 28.56
N LYS A 190 11.25 -17.83 29.07
CA LYS A 190 12.23 -17.27 30.00
C LYS A 190 12.81 -16.03 29.33
N GLU A 191 13.00 -14.96 30.09
CA GLU A 191 13.60 -13.70 29.67
C GLU A 191 14.75 -13.95 28.68
N VAL A 192 14.46 -13.85 27.39
CA VAL A 192 15.47 -13.99 26.35
C VAL A 192 16.16 -12.64 26.29
N ARG A 193 17.27 -12.51 27.01
CA ARG A 193 18.19 -11.40 26.78
C ARG A 193 18.78 -11.58 25.40
N VAL A 194 18.19 -10.88 24.41
CA VAL A 194 18.82 -10.75 23.11
C VAL A 194 20.08 -9.92 23.31
N PRO A 195 21.29 -10.47 23.10
CA PRO A 195 22.49 -9.68 23.21
C PRO A 195 22.42 -8.57 22.18
N LEU A 196 22.46 -7.32 22.64
CA LEU A 196 22.52 -6.17 21.75
C LEU A 196 23.83 -6.25 20.95
N PRO A 197 23.80 -6.00 19.63
CA PRO A 197 25.02 -5.92 18.84
C PRO A 197 26.03 -4.95 19.46
N SER A 198 27.28 -5.34 19.49
CA SER A 198 28.38 -4.55 20.12
C SER A 198 28.66 -3.21 19.42
N ASP A 199 28.16 -3.07 18.20
CA ASP A 199 28.33 -1.92 17.32
C ASP A 199 27.22 -0.84 17.46
N LEU A 200 26.24 -1.07 18.32
CA LEU A 200 25.23 -0.05 18.61
C LEU A 200 25.87 1.09 19.42
N ASN A 201 25.62 2.34 19.00
CA ASN A 201 26.02 3.52 19.74
C ASN A 201 25.12 3.75 20.97
N GLU A 202 25.50 4.67 21.88
CA GLU A 202 24.79 4.90 23.14
C GLU A 202 23.31 5.30 22.96
N SER A 203 22.95 5.95 21.85
CA SER A 203 21.56 6.33 21.54
C SER A 203 20.72 5.17 20.96
N GLN A 204 21.36 4.05 20.59
CA GLN A 204 20.71 2.85 20.04
C GLN A 204 20.61 1.70 21.05
N ARG A 205 21.21 1.86 22.24
CA ARG A 205 21.15 0.94 23.38
C ARG A 205 20.03 1.35 24.34
#